data_395c2e2709d29b3ef967b59fe30cd4f4
#
_entry.id   395c2e2709d29b3ef967b59fe30cd4f4
#
_cell.length_a   1.000
_cell.length_b   1.000
_cell.length_c   1.000
_cell.angle_alpha   90.00
_cell.angle_beta   90.00
_cell.angle_gamma   90.00
#
_symmetry.space_group_name_H-M   'P 1'
#
loop_
_entity.id
_entity.type
_entity.pdbx_description
1 polymer ?
#
loop_
_entity_poly.entity_id
_entity_poly.type
_entity_poly.pdbx_seq_one_letter_code
_entity_poly.pdbx_strand_id
1 'polypeptide(L)'
;ISCILIDEVQFLSREQIRQICKVSDELNIPAMCYGIRTDFQGNLFEGSSELLALADNFIELKTVCHCGRKAIMVVRLDENGKIVKDGDQIKIGGNDSYKVLCRKHFRELTQLI
;
A
#
# COMPACT_ATOMS: atom_id res chain seq x y z
N ILE A 1 -19.26 -3.92 -19.59
CA ILE A 1 -18.32 -3.95 -18.44
C ILE A 1 -19.06 -3.41 -17.22
N SER A 2 -19.11 -4.22 -16.16
CA SER A 2 -19.86 -3.88 -14.96
C SER A 2 -19.01 -3.27 -13.86
N CYS A 3 -17.70 -3.50 -13.88
CA CYS A 3 -16.80 -3.05 -12.83
C CYS A 3 -15.34 -3.11 -13.33
N ILE A 4 -14.50 -2.21 -12.81
CA ILE A 4 -13.05 -2.23 -13.03
C ILE A 4 -12.41 -2.70 -11.72
N LEU A 5 -11.60 -3.74 -11.79
CA LEU A 5 -10.83 -4.25 -10.66
C LEU A 5 -9.34 -3.99 -10.91
N ILE A 6 -8.69 -3.32 -9.96
CA ILE A 6 -7.27 -3.02 -10.04
C ILE A 6 -6.59 -3.52 -8.79
N ASP A 7 -5.66 -4.44 -8.97
CA ASP A 7 -4.84 -4.96 -7.88
C ASP A 7 -3.51 -4.20 -7.84
N GLU A 8 -2.89 -4.17 -6.65
CA GLU A 8 -1.61 -3.49 -6.42
C GLU A 8 -1.62 -2.03 -6.89
N VAL A 9 -2.71 -1.33 -6.61
CA VAL A 9 -2.95 0.03 -7.08
C VAL A 9 -1.94 1.06 -6.54
N GLN A 10 -1.26 0.74 -5.43
CA GLN A 10 -0.24 1.63 -4.87
C GLN A 10 0.92 1.91 -5.84
N PHE A 11 1.16 1.03 -6.80
CA PHE A 11 2.24 1.18 -7.77
C PHE A 11 1.88 2.09 -8.95
N LEU A 12 0.64 2.52 -9.04
CA LEU A 12 0.22 3.44 -10.10
C LEU A 12 0.66 4.87 -9.78
N SER A 13 0.88 5.65 -10.83
CA SER A 13 1.17 7.08 -10.69
C SER A 13 -0.12 7.85 -10.37
N ARG A 14 0.05 9.07 -9.88
CA ARG A 14 -1.04 10.01 -9.68
C ARG A 14 -1.88 10.17 -10.95
N GLU A 15 -1.23 10.31 -12.09
CA GLU A 15 -1.88 10.48 -13.37
C GLU A 15 -2.73 9.27 -13.76
N GLN A 16 -2.20 8.07 -13.54
CA GLN A 16 -2.93 6.83 -13.81
C GLN A 16 -4.17 6.69 -12.93
N ILE A 17 -4.08 7.07 -11.67
CA ILE A 17 -5.25 7.08 -10.77
C ILE A 17 -6.32 8.03 -11.29
N ARG A 18 -5.91 9.23 -11.74
CA ARG A 18 -6.85 10.21 -12.32
C ARG A 18 -7.51 9.72 -13.59
N GLN A 19 -6.78 8.96 -14.41
CA GLN A 19 -7.35 8.31 -15.59
C GLN A 19 -8.44 7.30 -15.22
N ILE A 20 -8.21 6.51 -14.19
CA ILE A 20 -9.20 5.55 -13.68
C ILE A 20 -10.46 6.29 -13.21
N CYS A 21 -10.30 7.36 -12.46
CA CYS A 21 -11.42 8.18 -12.01
C CYS A 21 -12.23 8.73 -13.19
N LYS A 22 -11.55 9.22 -14.20
CA LYS A 22 -12.18 9.75 -15.41
C LYS A 22 -13.01 8.67 -16.13
N VAL A 23 -12.46 7.48 -16.30
CA VAL A 23 -13.18 6.36 -16.94
C VAL A 23 -14.40 5.98 -16.09
N SER A 24 -14.24 5.88 -14.79
CA SER A 24 -15.33 5.57 -13.89
C SER A 24 -16.47 6.59 -13.98
N ASP A 25 -16.11 7.86 -13.96
CA ASP A 25 -17.09 8.96 -14.02
C ASP A 25 -17.80 9.03 -15.37
N GLU A 26 -17.04 9.00 -16.46
CA GLU A 26 -17.60 9.17 -17.80
C GLU A 26 -18.44 7.99 -18.27
N LEU A 27 -18.04 6.77 -17.91
CA LEU A 27 -18.74 5.56 -18.31
C LEU A 27 -19.70 5.04 -17.26
N ASN A 28 -19.75 5.68 -16.10
CA ASN A 28 -20.57 5.28 -14.96
C ASN A 28 -20.32 3.82 -14.56
N ILE A 29 -19.05 3.46 -14.43
CA ILE A 29 -18.59 2.12 -14.06
C ILE A 29 -17.85 2.23 -12.72
N PRO A 30 -18.20 1.43 -11.70
CA PRO A 30 -17.44 1.45 -10.46
C PRO A 30 -16.03 0.89 -10.66
N ALA A 31 -15.05 1.50 -10.01
CA ALA A 31 -13.69 1.01 -9.96
C ALA A 31 -13.36 0.58 -8.53
N MET A 32 -12.90 -0.66 -8.37
CA MET A 32 -12.47 -1.21 -7.09
C MET A 32 -10.95 -1.36 -7.11
N CYS A 33 -10.29 -0.57 -6.28
CA CYS A 33 -8.82 -0.52 -6.22
C CYS A 33 -8.34 -1.18 -4.93
N TYR A 34 -7.48 -2.18 -5.08
CA TYR A 34 -6.90 -2.92 -3.96
C TYR A 34 -5.42 -2.59 -3.85
N GLY A 35 -4.95 -2.35 -2.64
CA GLY A 35 -3.54 -2.06 -2.43
C GLY A 35 -3.25 -1.72 -0.99
N ILE A 36 -1.98 -1.38 -0.75
CA ILE A 36 -1.50 -0.93 0.55
C ILE A 36 -1.22 0.57 0.51
N ARG A 37 -1.28 1.23 1.64
CA ARG A 37 -1.11 2.68 1.69
C ARG A 37 0.32 3.13 1.91
N THR A 38 1.12 2.40 2.71
CA THR A 38 2.47 2.82 3.06
C THR A 38 3.52 1.82 2.64
N ASP A 39 4.72 2.36 2.34
CA ASP A 39 5.90 1.59 2.01
C ASP A 39 6.62 1.09 3.28
N PHE A 40 7.78 0.45 3.10
CA PHE A 40 8.56 -0.10 4.21
C PHE A 40 9.19 0.97 5.12
N GLN A 41 9.16 2.23 4.72
CA GLN A 41 9.64 3.36 5.51
C GLN A 41 8.53 4.14 6.21
N GLY A 42 7.28 3.72 6.02
CA GLY A 42 6.12 4.38 6.61
C GLY A 42 5.60 5.57 5.80
N ASN A 43 6.06 5.73 4.56
CA ASN A 43 5.61 6.80 3.67
C ASN A 43 4.53 6.29 2.72
N LEU A 44 3.60 7.18 2.34
CA LEU A 44 2.56 6.83 1.38
C LEU A 44 3.16 6.55 0.00
N PHE A 45 2.61 5.55 -0.68
CA PHE A 45 2.81 5.40 -2.12
C PHE A 45 2.05 6.51 -2.87
N GLU A 46 2.55 6.90 -4.03
CA GLU A 46 1.92 7.93 -4.87
C GLU A 46 0.48 7.58 -5.22
N GLY A 47 0.24 6.34 -5.69
CA GLY A 47 -1.10 5.88 -6.04
C GLY A 47 -2.04 5.86 -4.85
N SER A 48 -1.56 5.40 -3.71
CA SER A 48 -2.36 5.37 -2.47
C SER A 48 -2.70 6.76 -1.98
N SER A 49 -1.76 7.69 -2.05
CA SER A 49 -1.97 9.08 -1.67
C SER A 49 -3.06 9.72 -2.53
N GLU A 50 -3.02 9.51 -3.83
CA GLU A 50 -4.01 10.06 -4.75
C GLU A 50 -5.39 9.44 -4.53
N LEU A 51 -5.46 8.14 -4.26
CA LEU A 51 -6.72 7.46 -3.94
C LEU A 51 -7.36 8.00 -2.66
N LEU A 52 -6.56 8.34 -1.66
CA LEU A 52 -7.10 8.95 -0.44
C LEU A 52 -7.84 10.26 -0.73
N ALA A 53 -7.39 11.00 -1.75
CA ALA A 53 -8.03 12.24 -2.15
C ALA A 53 -9.30 12.03 -2.98
N LEU A 54 -9.34 10.99 -3.81
CA LEU A 54 -10.35 10.86 -4.87
C LEU A 54 -11.37 9.74 -4.66
N ALA A 55 -11.13 8.79 -3.78
CA ALA A 55 -12.05 7.67 -3.58
C ALA A 55 -13.32 8.10 -2.87
N ASP A 56 -14.46 7.60 -3.32
CA ASP A 56 -15.75 7.81 -2.67
C ASP A 56 -15.87 7.02 -1.37
N ASN A 57 -15.32 5.80 -1.36
CA ASN A 57 -15.44 4.89 -0.22
C ASN A 57 -14.11 4.21 0.08
N PHE A 58 -13.85 4.00 1.35
CA PHE A 58 -12.69 3.25 1.84
C PHE A 58 -13.17 2.01 2.57
N ILE A 59 -12.61 0.87 2.17
CA ILE A 59 -12.88 -0.39 2.84
C ILE A 59 -11.54 -0.93 3.33
N GLU A 60 -11.41 -1.12 4.62
CA GLU A 60 -10.19 -1.63 5.20
C GLU A 60 -10.28 -3.15 5.36
N LEU A 61 -9.35 -3.85 4.73
CA LEU A 61 -9.20 -5.29 4.91
C LEU A 61 -8.30 -5.52 6.12
N LYS A 62 -8.86 -6.08 7.17
CA LYS A 62 -8.15 -6.24 8.45
C LYS A 62 -7.02 -7.25 8.34
N THR A 63 -5.82 -6.83 8.74
CA THR A 63 -4.65 -7.67 8.88
C THR A 63 -4.15 -7.57 10.32
N VAL A 64 -3.59 -8.64 10.85
CA VAL A 64 -3.21 -8.73 12.25
C VAL A 64 -1.70 -8.84 12.42
N CYS A 65 -1.14 -8.01 13.29
CA CYS A 65 0.23 -8.12 13.73
C CYS A 65 0.42 -9.36 14.60
N HIS A 66 1.65 -9.89 14.71
CA HIS A 66 1.94 -11.03 15.58
C HIS A 66 1.54 -10.83 17.04
N CYS A 67 1.38 -9.58 17.47
CA CYS A 67 0.93 -9.26 18.83
C CYS A 67 -0.59 -9.24 18.99
N GLY A 68 -1.35 -9.50 17.92
CA GLY A 68 -2.81 -9.46 17.94
C GLY A 68 -3.41 -8.10 17.61
N ARG A 69 -2.61 -7.03 17.55
CA ARG A 69 -3.11 -5.72 17.17
C ARG A 69 -3.28 -5.63 15.65
N LYS A 70 -4.10 -4.70 15.23
CA LYS A 70 -4.28 -4.39 13.81
C LYS A 70 -2.95 -4.02 13.16
N ALA A 71 -2.59 -4.70 12.07
CA ALA A 71 -1.38 -4.39 11.32
C ALA A 71 -1.73 -3.35 10.23
N ILE A 72 -1.06 -2.21 10.29
CA ILE A 72 -1.23 -1.12 9.31
C ILE A 72 0.06 -0.74 8.63
N MET A 73 1.17 -1.30 9.06
CA MET A 73 2.51 -1.00 8.57
C MET A 73 3.13 -2.23 7.94
N VAL A 74 4.13 -2.01 7.12
CA VAL A 74 4.88 -3.09 6.47
C VAL A 74 6.38 -2.84 6.65
N VAL A 75 7.14 -3.89 6.93
CA VAL A 75 8.60 -3.84 6.90
C VAL A 75 9.12 -4.68 5.75
N ARG A 76 10.27 -4.28 5.21
CA ARG A 76 11.01 -5.06 4.22
C ARG A 76 12.13 -5.78 4.93
N LEU A 77 12.25 -7.07 4.66
CA LEU A 77 13.30 -7.93 5.21
C LEU A 77 14.22 -8.37 4.08
N ASP A 78 15.53 -8.32 4.33
CA ASP A 78 16.49 -8.84 3.36
C ASP A 78 16.51 -10.38 3.38
N GLU A 79 17.36 -10.98 2.55
CA GLU A 79 17.48 -12.42 2.46
C GLU A 79 17.93 -13.10 3.76
N ASN A 80 18.55 -12.34 4.67
CA ASN A 80 18.98 -12.81 5.98
C ASN A 80 17.94 -12.53 7.09
N GLY A 81 16.76 -12.01 6.72
CA GLY A 81 15.71 -11.68 7.68
C GLY A 81 15.93 -10.39 8.44
N LYS A 82 16.88 -9.55 8.02
CA LYS A 82 17.14 -8.25 8.64
C LYS A 82 16.24 -7.16 8.05
N ILE A 83 15.82 -6.24 8.89
CA ILE A 83 14.97 -5.13 8.48
C ILE A 83 15.77 -4.15 7.62
N VAL A 84 15.25 -3.87 6.43
CA VAL A 84 15.79 -2.88 5.49
C VAL A 84 15.17 -1.53 5.83
N LYS A 85 16.00 -0.52 6.07
CA LYS A 85 15.56 0.83 6.43
C LYS A 85 15.72 1.84 5.30
N ASP A 86 16.60 1.56 4.34
CA ASP A 86 16.89 2.41 3.20
C ASP A 86 16.71 1.64 1.89
N GLY A 87 16.47 2.35 0.82
CA GLY A 87 16.34 1.77 -0.50
C GLY A 87 15.15 2.34 -1.25
N ASP A 88 14.97 1.87 -2.47
CA ASP A 88 13.88 2.30 -3.32
C ASP A 88 12.53 1.88 -2.75
N GLN A 89 11.56 2.75 -2.87
CA GLN A 89 10.18 2.46 -2.43
C GLN A 89 9.64 1.22 -3.13
N ILE A 90 9.88 1.11 -4.42
CA ILE A 90 9.48 -0.03 -5.25
C ILE A 90 10.74 -0.79 -5.64
N LYS A 91 10.83 -2.05 -5.22
CA LYS A 91 11.95 -2.92 -5.56
C LYS A 91 11.45 -4.10 -6.38
N ILE A 92 12.00 -4.25 -7.58
CA ILE A 92 11.66 -5.33 -8.50
C ILE A 92 12.75 -6.38 -8.45
N GLY A 93 12.35 -7.62 -8.16
CA GLY A 93 13.28 -8.75 -8.05
C GLY A 93 14.00 -8.82 -6.71
N GLY A 94 14.98 -9.72 -6.60
CA GLY A 94 15.71 -9.97 -5.37
C GLY A 94 15.01 -10.97 -4.44
N ASN A 95 15.60 -11.17 -3.25
CA ASN A 95 15.13 -12.16 -2.28
C ASN A 95 14.52 -11.51 -1.03
N ASP A 96 14.06 -10.28 -1.17
CA ASP A 96 13.43 -9.56 -0.07
C ASP A 96 12.04 -10.10 0.22
N SER A 97 11.66 -10.09 1.47
CA SER A 97 10.32 -10.43 1.92
C SER A 97 9.71 -9.25 2.68
N TYR A 98 8.42 -9.35 2.96
CA TYR A 98 7.69 -8.30 3.65
C TYR A 98 6.89 -8.88 4.81
N LYS A 99 6.77 -8.12 5.88
CA LYS A 99 6.01 -8.51 7.06
C LYS A 99 5.12 -7.35 7.49
N VAL A 100 3.88 -7.67 7.82
CA VAL A 100 2.93 -6.67 8.32
C VAL A 100 3.07 -6.54 9.84
N LEU A 101 3.01 -5.31 10.33
CA LEU A 101 3.16 -4.99 11.75
C LEU A 101 2.16 -3.92 12.16
N CYS A 102 1.79 -3.90 13.44
CA CYS A 102 1.12 -2.75 14.02
C CYS A 102 2.09 -1.57 14.10
N ARG A 103 1.55 -0.36 14.27
CA ARG A 103 2.36 0.86 14.34
C ARG A 103 3.39 0.81 15.46
N LYS A 104 3.03 0.27 16.62
CA LYS A 104 3.94 0.16 17.77
C LYS A 104 5.16 -0.69 17.43
N HIS A 105 4.95 -1.89 16.90
CA HIS A 105 6.07 -2.77 16.54
C HIS A 105 6.88 -2.24 15.38
N PHE A 106 6.25 -1.61 14.40
CA PHE A 106 6.97 -0.93 13.33
C PHE A 106 7.92 0.12 13.89
N ARG A 107 7.42 0.97 14.80
CA ARG A 107 8.25 2.00 15.44
C ARG A 107 9.41 1.39 16.22
N GLU A 108 9.14 0.39 17.04
CA GLU A 108 10.16 -0.25 17.89
C GLU A 108 11.25 -0.93 17.06
N LEU A 109 10.87 -1.61 15.98
CA LEU A 109 11.79 -2.39 15.18
C LEU A 109 12.56 -1.56 14.15
N THR A 110 11.98 -0.48 13.63
CA THR A 110 12.60 0.34 12.58
C THR A 110 13.15 1.65 13.08
N GLN A 111 12.54 2.25 14.10
CA GLN A 111 12.83 3.59 14.59
C GLN A 111 12.68 4.68 13.51
N LEU A 112 11.85 4.42 12.49
CA LEU A 112 11.64 5.34 11.38
C LEU A 112 10.52 6.37 11.64
N ILE A 113 9.68 6.10 12.63
CA ILE A 113 8.62 7.02 13.01
C ILE A 113 8.58 7.29 14.50
#